data_6a0643132d9cf0c0eee9c3ff3364837c
#
_entry.id   6a0643132d9cf0c0eee9c3ff3364837c
#
_cell.length_a   1.000
_cell.length_b   1.000
_cell.length_c   1.000
_cell.angle_alpha   90.00
_cell.angle_beta   90.00
_cell.angle_gamma   90.00
#
_symmetry.space_group_name_H-M   'P 1'
#
loop_
_entity.id
_entity.type
_entity.pdbx_description
1 polymer ?
#
loop_
_entity_poly.entity_id
_entity_poly.type
_entity_poly.pdbx_seq_one_letter_code
_entity_poly.pdbx_strand_id
1 'polypeptide(L)'
;MSDTEYLTATMTVDRTPEQVFEAITNVRGWWSENLIGHSAALHDEFVFTDDSEYAGETVRAKKGLRFARFQITEFVPGRRVVWHVVDSDNTGLDDRDEWTDTNVIFDITTDAQGTTLHFMHEGLTAAESACFEACSRAWTFFITKSLPQLLTTGAGQPIVSYRR
;
A
#
# COMPACT_ATOMS: atom_id res chain seq x y z
N MET A 1 1.35 6.44 -28.89
CA MET A 1 0.95 5.58 -27.89
C MET A 1 1.77 5.73 -26.63
N SER A 2 1.13 5.87 -25.59
CA SER A 2 1.81 6.11 -24.35
C SER A 2 2.27 4.79 -23.76
N ASP A 3 3.54 4.70 -23.46
CA ASP A 3 4.07 3.55 -22.75
C ASP A 3 4.23 3.90 -21.28
N THR A 4 3.21 4.51 -20.72
CA THR A 4 3.24 4.85 -19.31
C THR A 4 3.34 3.58 -18.50
N GLU A 5 4.42 3.48 -17.76
CA GLU A 5 4.66 2.31 -16.95
C GLU A 5 4.46 2.69 -15.49
N TYR A 6 3.32 2.31 -14.95
CA TYR A 6 3.03 2.55 -13.54
C TYR A 6 3.70 1.49 -12.68
N LEU A 7 3.84 1.80 -11.41
CA LEU A 7 4.36 0.88 -10.42
C LEU A 7 3.36 -0.26 -10.20
N THR A 8 3.77 -1.50 -10.41
CA THR A 8 2.90 -2.66 -10.27
C THR A 8 3.58 -3.78 -9.50
N ALA A 9 2.76 -4.67 -8.94
CA ALA A 9 3.24 -5.91 -8.31
C ALA A 9 2.14 -6.95 -8.44
N THR A 10 2.51 -8.22 -8.53
CA THR A 10 1.56 -9.31 -8.69
C THR A 10 1.87 -10.42 -7.71
N MET A 11 0.81 -11.00 -7.11
CA MET A 11 0.96 -12.08 -6.14
C MET A 11 -0.13 -13.11 -6.37
N THR A 12 0.23 -14.40 -6.40
CA THR A 12 -0.72 -15.49 -6.54
C THR A 12 -0.65 -16.36 -5.29
N VAL A 13 -1.83 -16.76 -4.79
CA VAL A 13 -1.88 -17.52 -3.55
C VAL A 13 -3.05 -18.52 -3.64
N ASP A 14 -2.89 -19.65 -2.91
CA ASP A 14 -3.93 -20.67 -2.85
C ASP A 14 -4.91 -20.31 -1.73
N ARG A 15 -5.69 -19.27 -1.98
CA ARG A 15 -6.73 -18.78 -1.06
C ARG A 15 -7.87 -18.24 -1.90
N THR A 16 -9.05 -18.10 -1.30
CA THR A 16 -10.21 -17.58 -2.04
C THR A 16 -10.07 -16.09 -2.27
N PRO A 17 -10.75 -15.57 -3.31
CA PRO A 17 -10.74 -14.11 -3.53
C PRO A 17 -11.29 -13.33 -2.32
N GLU A 18 -12.25 -13.90 -1.60
CA GLU A 18 -12.78 -13.28 -0.39
C GLU A 18 -11.74 -13.19 0.71
N GLN A 19 -10.93 -14.24 0.86
CA GLN A 19 -9.84 -14.22 1.83
C GLN A 19 -8.78 -13.19 1.48
N VAL A 20 -8.44 -13.10 0.19
CA VAL A 20 -7.48 -12.12 -0.27
C VAL A 20 -8.03 -10.71 -0.05
N PHE A 21 -9.30 -10.50 -0.37
CA PHE A 21 -9.95 -9.21 -0.17
C PHE A 21 -9.92 -8.80 1.31
N GLU A 22 -10.28 -9.72 2.19
CA GLU A 22 -10.27 -9.47 3.63
C GLU A 22 -8.87 -9.09 4.12
N ALA A 23 -7.86 -9.79 3.62
CA ALA A 23 -6.48 -9.50 4.02
C ALA A 23 -6.06 -8.10 3.56
N ILE A 24 -6.45 -7.72 2.34
CA ILE A 24 -6.14 -6.38 1.83
C ILE A 24 -6.73 -5.30 2.75
N THR A 25 -7.98 -5.50 3.19
CA THR A 25 -8.64 -4.50 4.04
C THR A 25 -8.05 -4.44 5.45
N ASN A 26 -7.33 -5.49 5.86
CA ASN A 26 -6.62 -5.48 7.12
C ASN A 26 -5.23 -4.87 6.94
N VAL A 27 -5.21 -3.59 6.65
CA VAL A 27 -3.98 -2.88 6.25
C VAL A 27 -2.92 -2.92 7.35
N ARG A 28 -3.35 -2.90 8.61
CA ARG A 28 -2.43 -3.00 9.74
C ARG A 28 -1.74 -4.35 9.82
N GLY A 29 -2.30 -5.36 9.19
CA GLY A 29 -1.74 -6.71 9.22
C GLY A 29 -0.62 -6.94 8.23
N TRP A 30 -0.55 -6.13 7.16
CA TRP A 30 0.46 -6.36 6.14
C TRP A 30 1.26 -5.13 5.74
N TRP A 31 0.72 -3.93 5.90
CA TRP A 31 1.43 -2.72 5.49
C TRP A 31 1.99 -1.94 6.66
N SER A 32 1.14 -1.46 7.55
CA SER A 32 1.62 -0.63 8.65
C SER A 32 0.69 -0.67 9.84
N GLU A 33 1.27 -0.78 11.03
CA GLU A 33 0.53 -0.62 12.27
C GLU A 33 0.28 0.85 12.60
N ASN A 34 0.95 1.75 11.90
CA ASN A 34 0.86 3.20 12.15
C ASN A 34 -0.25 3.82 11.31
N LEU A 35 -1.46 3.33 11.49
CA LEU A 35 -2.61 3.84 10.77
C LEU A 35 -3.65 4.38 11.74
N ILE A 36 -4.31 5.46 11.32
CA ILE A 36 -5.43 6.04 12.04
C ILE A 36 -6.62 6.02 11.11
N GLY A 37 -7.76 5.54 11.59
CA GLY A 37 -8.99 5.50 10.79
C GLY A 37 -9.41 4.09 10.43
N HIS A 38 -10.22 3.99 9.38
CA HIS A 38 -10.83 2.73 8.97
C HIS A 38 -10.56 2.44 7.49
N SER A 39 -10.40 1.16 7.16
CA SER A 39 -10.03 0.74 5.81
C SER A 39 -10.87 -0.43 5.31
N ALA A 40 -12.11 -0.55 5.77
CA ALA A 40 -12.91 -1.75 5.52
C ALA A 40 -14.25 -1.46 4.84
N ALA A 41 -14.48 -0.28 4.32
CA ALA A 41 -15.73 0.06 3.66
C ALA A 41 -15.53 1.19 2.65
N LEU A 42 -16.47 1.28 1.72
CA LEU A 42 -16.46 2.37 0.74
C LEU A 42 -16.52 3.71 1.47
N HIS A 43 -15.71 4.65 1.01
CA HIS A 43 -15.58 6.00 1.56
C HIS A 43 -14.86 6.08 2.90
N ASP A 44 -14.43 4.96 3.45
CA ASP A 44 -13.57 4.99 4.64
C ASP A 44 -12.30 5.77 4.34
N GLU A 45 -11.80 6.48 5.35
CA GLU A 45 -10.54 7.20 5.26
C GLU A 45 -9.59 6.69 6.32
N PHE A 46 -8.33 6.61 5.95
CA PHE A 46 -7.30 6.25 6.92
C PHE A 46 -6.02 7.01 6.59
N VAL A 47 -5.22 7.20 7.62
CA VAL A 47 -3.99 7.98 7.52
C VAL A 47 -2.83 7.12 7.95
N PHE A 48 -1.83 7.03 7.09
CA PHE A 48 -0.54 6.46 7.42
C PHE A 48 0.32 7.58 7.98
N THR A 49 0.98 7.34 9.11
CA THR A 49 1.98 8.26 9.63
C THR A 49 3.23 7.48 9.95
N ASP A 50 4.37 8.10 9.70
CA ASP A 50 5.64 7.55 10.13
C ASP A 50 5.97 8.18 11.47
N ASP A 51 5.78 7.43 12.56
CA ASP A 51 6.06 7.94 13.89
C ASP A 51 7.49 7.67 14.32
N SER A 52 8.38 7.51 13.33
CA SER A 52 9.78 7.25 13.62
C SER A 52 10.44 8.36 14.44
N GLU A 53 9.86 9.53 14.44
CA GLU A 53 10.38 10.61 15.27
C GLU A 53 10.42 10.24 16.73
N TYR A 54 9.63 9.27 17.15
CA TYR A 54 9.67 8.80 18.53
C TYR A 54 10.84 7.87 18.82
N ALA A 55 11.55 7.48 17.78
CA ALA A 55 12.71 6.62 17.94
C ALA A 55 14.00 7.43 18.14
N GLY A 56 13.93 8.77 18.07
CA GLY A 56 15.08 9.62 18.30
C GLY A 56 15.49 10.42 17.08
N GLU A 57 16.50 11.24 17.25
CA GLU A 57 16.89 12.19 16.22
C GLU A 57 17.40 11.56 14.96
N THR A 58 18.07 10.44 15.08
CA THR A 58 18.59 9.80 13.88
C THR A 58 17.48 9.37 12.95
N VAL A 59 16.33 9.06 13.54
CA VAL A 59 15.19 8.66 12.72
C VAL A 59 14.56 9.86 12.05
N ARG A 60 14.66 11.02 12.70
CA ARG A 60 14.10 12.23 12.11
C ARG A 60 14.79 12.63 10.83
N ALA A 61 16.04 12.22 10.66
CA ALA A 61 16.76 12.48 9.43
C ALA A 61 16.40 11.49 8.32
N LYS A 62 15.62 10.47 8.63
CA LYS A 62 15.23 9.47 7.67
C LYS A 62 14.36 10.08 6.58
N LYS A 63 14.67 9.74 5.35
CA LYS A 63 13.88 10.17 4.21
C LYS A 63 12.84 9.13 3.86
N GLY A 64 11.72 9.58 3.35
CA GLY A 64 10.67 8.69 2.91
C GLY A 64 9.30 9.25 3.18
N LEU A 65 8.30 8.39 3.03
CA LEU A 65 6.91 8.78 3.23
C LEU A 65 6.65 9.00 4.72
N ARG A 66 6.27 10.21 5.07
CA ARG A 66 5.97 10.57 6.46
C ARG A 66 4.48 10.56 6.74
N PHE A 67 3.67 10.77 5.73
CA PHE A 67 2.26 10.96 5.89
C PHE A 67 1.55 10.67 4.59
N ALA A 68 0.42 9.97 4.66
CA ALA A 68 -0.47 9.81 3.50
C ALA A 68 -1.88 9.57 4.00
N ARG A 69 -2.81 10.35 3.46
CA ARG A 69 -4.23 10.18 3.75
C ARG A 69 -4.89 9.53 2.54
N PHE A 70 -5.63 8.48 2.79
CA PHE A 70 -6.30 7.71 1.75
C PHE A 70 -7.80 7.72 1.95
N GLN A 71 -8.53 7.71 0.84
CA GLN A 71 -9.97 7.46 0.88
C GLN A 71 -10.27 6.29 -0.04
N ILE A 72 -11.07 5.34 0.43
CA ILE A 72 -11.46 4.20 -0.38
C ILE A 72 -12.56 4.67 -1.35
N THR A 73 -12.24 4.66 -2.64
CA THR A 73 -13.15 5.16 -3.67
C THR A 73 -13.86 4.05 -4.44
N GLU A 74 -13.33 2.81 -4.39
CA GLU A 74 -13.99 1.65 -4.95
C GLU A 74 -13.82 0.51 -3.97
N PHE A 75 -14.89 -0.26 -3.78
CA PHE A 75 -14.88 -1.33 -2.80
C PHE A 75 -15.85 -2.42 -3.26
N VAL A 76 -15.32 -3.38 -4.01
CA VAL A 76 -16.11 -4.48 -4.58
C VAL A 76 -15.60 -5.77 -3.95
N PRO A 77 -16.31 -6.33 -2.97
CA PRO A 77 -15.82 -7.50 -2.23
C PRO A 77 -15.38 -8.65 -3.13
N GLY A 78 -14.19 -9.14 -2.87
CA GLY A 78 -13.60 -10.23 -3.63
C GLY A 78 -13.06 -9.85 -4.98
N ARG A 79 -13.14 -8.59 -5.38
CA ARG A 79 -12.80 -8.19 -6.75
C ARG A 79 -11.88 -6.99 -6.84
N ARG A 80 -12.17 -5.90 -6.09
CA ARG A 80 -11.43 -4.67 -6.34
C ARG A 80 -11.53 -3.71 -5.17
N VAL A 81 -10.39 -3.10 -4.82
CA VAL A 81 -10.33 -1.99 -3.87
C VAL A 81 -9.46 -0.91 -4.50
N VAL A 82 -9.88 0.33 -4.39
CA VAL A 82 -9.08 1.46 -4.83
C VAL A 82 -8.99 2.46 -3.68
N TRP A 83 -7.77 2.87 -3.37
CA TRP A 83 -7.50 3.94 -2.42
C TRP A 83 -7.06 5.16 -3.22
N HIS A 84 -7.74 6.28 -3.04
CA HIS A 84 -7.28 7.55 -3.61
C HIS A 84 -6.42 8.26 -2.56
N VAL A 85 -5.25 8.72 -2.95
CA VAL A 85 -4.38 9.46 -2.03
C VAL A 85 -4.83 10.92 -2.04
N VAL A 86 -5.46 11.33 -0.93
CA VAL A 86 -6.01 12.68 -0.80
C VAL A 86 -4.91 13.70 -0.50
N ASP A 87 -3.92 13.29 0.29
CA ASP A 87 -2.82 14.16 0.69
C ASP A 87 -1.64 13.31 1.08
N SER A 88 -0.42 13.84 0.97
CA SER A 88 0.78 13.08 1.30
C SER A 88 1.96 14.01 1.55
N ASP A 89 2.96 13.49 2.26
CA ASP A 89 4.21 14.20 2.51
C ASP A 89 5.34 13.19 2.50
N ASN A 90 6.19 13.26 1.49
CA ASN A 90 7.33 12.38 1.33
C ASN A 90 8.60 13.22 1.45
N THR A 91 9.21 13.21 2.65
CA THR A 91 10.43 13.98 2.88
C THR A 91 11.57 13.31 2.11
N GLY A 92 12.42 14.01 1.51
CA GLY A 92 13.48 13.44 0.71
C GLY A 92 13.24 13.57 -0.77
N LEU A 93 12.04 14.00 -1.16
CA LEU A 93 11.73 14.32 -2.54
C LEU A 93 11.61 15.84 -2.67
N ASP A 94 11.98 16.37 -3.84
CA ASP A 94 11.75 17.77 -4.13
C ASP A 94 10.26 18.05 -4.17
N ASP A 95 9.50 17.10 -4.75
CA ASP A 95 8.05 17.17 -4.80
C ASP A 95 7.52 16.31 -3.65
N ARG A 96 7.34 16.90 -2.49
CA ARG A 96 6.97 16.17 -1.29
C ARG A 96 5.57 15.61 -1.33
N ASP A 97 4.70 16.15 -2.19
CA ASP A 97 3.34 15.65 -2.33
C ASP A 97 3.17 14.78 -3.59
N GLU A 98 4.22 14.09 -3.99
CA GLU A 98 4.22 13.28 -5.21
C GLU A 98 3.12 12.20 -5.22
N TRP A 99 2.75 11.69 -4.07
CA TRP A 99 1.68 10.69 -3.98
C TRP A 99 0.28 11.30 -4.05
N THR A 100 0.15 12.59 -3.78
CA THR A 100 -1.16 13.24 -3.73
C THR A 100 -1.85 13.14 -5.09
N ASP A 101 -3.13 12.78 -5.07
CA ASP A 101 -3.97 12.57 -6.25
C ASP A 101 -3.59 11.35 -7.09
N THR A 102 -2.80 10.42 -6.51
CA THR A 102 -2.59 9.14 -7.15
C THR A 102 -3.57 8.12 -6.59
N ASN A 103 -3.63 6.94 -7.21
CA ASN A 103 -4.53 5.88 -6.79
C ASN A 103 -3.77 4.59 -6.56
N VAL A 104 -4.12 3.91 -5.47
CA VAL A 104 -3.57 2.59 -5.15
C VAL A 104 -4.66 1.58 -5.46
N ILE A 105 -4.41 0.69 -6.42
CA ILE A 105 -5.43 -0.18 -7.00
C ILE A 105 -5.10 -1.63 -6.70
N PHE A 106 -6.10 -2.36 -6.19
CA PHE A 106 -6.00 -3.79 -5.91
C PHE A 106 -7.07 -4.50 -6.72
N ASP A 107 -6.65 -5.26 -7.74
CA ASP A 107 -7.57 -6.06 -8.56
C ASP A 107 -7.33 -7.54 -8.30
N ILE A 108 -8.40 -8.28 -8.08
CA ILE A 108 -8.34 -9.70 -7.73
C ILE A 108 -8.96 -10.53 -8.84
N THR A 109 -8.24 -11.53 -9.30
CA THR A 109 -8.74 -12.48 -10.29
C THR A 109 -8.51 -13.91 -9.81
N THR A 110 -9.25 -14.86 -10.34
CA THR A 110 -9.05 -16.28 -10.00
C THR A 110 -8.91 -17.11 -11.26
N ASP A 111 -8.17 -18.19 -11.13
CA ASP A 111 -8.04 -19.19 -12.19
C ASP A 111 -7.79 -20.56 -11.56
N ALA A 112 -7.36 -21.53 -12.37
CA ALA A 112 -7.15 -22.89 -11.91
C ALA A 112 -6.01 -23.01 -10.88
N GLN A 113 -5.09 -22.04 -10.86
CA GLN A 113 -3.97 -22.07 -9.92
C GLN A 113 -4.25 -21.35 -8.61
N GLY A 114 -5.35 -20.60 -8.50
CA GLY A 114 -5.67 -19.91 -7.28
C GLY A 114 -6.14 -18.49 -7.55
N THR A 115 -5.86 -17.62 -6.59
CA THR A 115 -6.25 -16.22 -6.63
C THR A 115 -5.02 -15.35 -6.86
N THR A 116 -5.13 -14.41 -7.80
CA THR A 116 -4.04 -13.49 -8.12
C THR A 116 -4.46 -12.06 -7.78
N LEU A 117 -3.59 -11.37 -7.07
CA LEU A 117 -3.74 -9.95 -6.79
C LEU A 117 -2.87 -9.19 -7.77
N HIS A 118 -3.49 -8.26 -8.49
CA HIS A 118 -2.78 -7.32 -9.36
C HIS A 118 -2.81 -5.98 -8.67
N PHE A 119 -1.63 -5.51 -8.28
CA PHE A 119 -1.48 -4.24 -7.57
C PHE A 119 -0.90 -3.21 -8.51
N MET A 120 -1.41 -1.97 -8.43
CA MET A 120 -0.87 -0.86 -9.21
C MET A 120 -0.95 0.42 -8.38
N HIS A 121 0.12 1.19 -8.38
CA HIS A 121 0.07 2.55 -7.84
C HIS A 121 0.01 3.50 -9.02
N GLU A 122 -1.21 3.77 -9.46
CA GLU A 122 -1.47 4.61 -10.63
C GLU A 122 -1.08 6.05 -10.31
N GLY A 123 -0.29 6.62 -11.18
CA GLY A 123 0.22 7.98 -10.98
C GLY A 123 1.70 8.04 -10.67
N LEU A 124 2.29 6.91 -10.25
CA LEU A 124 3.74 6.84 -10.06
C LEU A 124 4.36 6.10 -11.23
N THR A 125 5.23 6.78 -11.97
CA THR A 125 5.83 6.22 -13.18
C THR A 125 7.34 6.18 -13.07
N ALA A 126 7.95 5.23 -13.77
CA ALA A 126 9.40 5.12 -13.79
C ALA A 126 10.06 6.37 -14.37
N ALA A 127 9.40 7.01 -15.33
CA ALA A 127 9.97 8.15 -16.04
C ALA A 127 9.90 9.45 -15.25
N GLU A 128 8.86 9.63 -14.43
CA GLU A 128 8.58 10.94 -13.86
C GLU A 128 8.57 11.01 -12.33
N SER A 129 8.47 9.85 -11.66
CA SER A 129 8.31 9.86 -10.22
C SER A 129 9.64 9.61 -9.51
N ALA A 130 10.04 10.55 -8.66
CA ALA A 130 11.33 10.46 -7.98
C ALA A 130 11.39 9.28 -7.04
N CYS A 131 10.25 8.88 -6.44
CA CYS A 131 10.25 7.77 -5.50
C CYS A 131 10.05 6.41 -6.16
N PHE A 132 9.93 6.34 -7.50
CA PHE A 132 9.49 5.13 -8.17
C PHE A 132 10.27 3.89 -7.73
N GLU A 133 11.59 3.98 -7.72
CA GLU A 133 12.42 2.82 -7.39
C GLU A 133 12.25 2.39 -5.94
N ALA A 134 12.32 3.34 -5.02
CA ALA A 134 12.17 3.03 -3.59
C ALA A 134 10.75 2.57 -3.26
N CYS A 135 9.75 3.23 -3.85
CA CYS A 135 8.36 2.85 -3.63
C CYS A 135 8.05 1.50 -4.24
N SER A 136 8.66 1.20 -5.39
CA SER A 136 8.50 -0.09 -6.05
C SER A 136 9.04 -1.22 -5.18
N ARG A 137 10.24 -1.03 -4.60
CA ARG A 137 10.81 -2.04 -3.71
C ARG A 137 9.94 -2.25 -2.48
N ALA A 138 9.44 -1.16 -1.91
CA ALA A 138 8.59 -1.26 -0.72
C ALA A 138 7.27 -1.97 -1.04
N TRP A 139 6.57 -1.54 -2.08
CA TRP A 139 5.32 -2.18 -2.45
C TRP A 139 5.52 -3.65 -2.83
N THR A 140 6.60 -3.96 -3.56
CA THR A 140 6.89 -5.34 -3.93
C THR A 140 7.05 -6.21 -2.70
N PHE A 141 7.76 -5.71 -1.68
CA PHE A 141 7.90 -6.44 -0.43
C PHE A 141 6.54 -6.68 0.24
N PHE A 142 5.74 -5.62 0.37
CA PHE A 142 4.47 -5.75 1.09
C PHE A 142 3.48 -6.63 0.33
N ILE A 143 3.44 -6.54 -0.99
CA ILE A 143 2.49 -7.29 -1.80
C ILE A 143 2.93 -8.75 -2.00
N THR A 144 4.23 -9.01 -2.19
CA THR A 144 4.70 -10.36 -2.54
C THR A 144 5.26 -11.14 -1.36
N LYS A 145 5.48 -10.49 -0.20
CA LYS A 145 6.02 -11.16 0.98
C LYS A 145 5.09 -11.01 2.18
N SER A 146 4.83 -9.77 2.59
CA SER A 146 4.05 -9.51 3.80
C SER A 146 2.61 -9.99 3.68
N LEU A 147 1.94 -9.62 2.60
CA LEU A 147 0.54 -9.98 2.40
C LEU A 147 0.32 -11.50 2.26
N PRO A 148 1.11 -12.21 1.45
CA PRO A 148 0.98 -13.67 1.41
C PRO A 148 1.26 -14.33 2.76
N GLN A 149 2.20 -13.79 3.53
CA GLN A 149 2.48 -14.33 4.87
C GLN A 149 1.27 -14.14 5.77
N LEU A 150 0.62 -12.98 5.72
CA LEU A 150 -0.61 -12.76 6.47
C LEU A 150 -1.66 -13.80 6.10
N LEU A 151 -1.81 -14.06 4.80
CA LEU A 151 -2.80 -15.01 4.31
C LEU A 151 -2.52 -16.46 4.73
N THR A 152 -1.24 -16.85 4.83
CA THR A 152 -0.88 -18.23 5.10
C THR A 152 -0.61 -18.52 6.57
N THR A 153 -0.19 -17.53 7.35
CA THR A 153 0.17 -17.73 8.75
C THR A 153 -0.69 -16.93 9.73
N GLY A 154 -1.44 -15.95 9.25
CA GLY A 154 -2.22 -15.06 10.10
C GLY A 154 -1.46 -13.84 10.58
N ALA A 155 -0.20 -13.70 10.21
CA ALA A 155 0.62 -12.55 10.60
C ALA A 155 1.58 -12.18 9.48
N GLY A 156 1.47 -10.95 8.96
CA GLY A 156 2.37 -10.44 7.95
C GLY A 156 3.58 -9.74 8.56
N GLN A 157 4.18 -8.84 7.79
CA GLN A 157 5.35 -8.09 8.23
C GLN A 157 5.12 -6.59 8.02
N PRO A 158 4.14 -6.00 8.71
CA PRO A 158 3.87 -4.57 8.54
C PRO A 158 4.95 -3.72 9.19
N ILE A 159 4.98 -2.45 8.81
CA ILE A 159 5.78 -1.45 9.53
C ILE A 159 5.24 -1.38 10.95
N VAL A 160 6.10 -1.54 11.94
CA VAL A 160 5.66 -1.54 13.33
C VAL A 160 5.89 -0.17 13.96
N SER A 161 5.06 0.15 14.94
CA SER A 161 5.18 1.41 15.64
C SER A 161 6.37 1.39 16.58
N TYR A 162 7.09 2.50 16.64
CA TYR A 162 8.18 2.66 17.59
C TYR A 162 7.67 2.98 18.99
N ARG A 163 6.37 3.13 19.13
CA ARG A 163 5.78 3.51 20.40
C ARG A 163 5.35 2.36 21.29
N ARG A 164 5.78 1.21 21.01
CA ARG A 164 5.33 0.07 21.79
C ARG A 164 5.68 0.14 23.25
#